data_459243de9cc74a3c58708e5d16e0a409
#
_entry.id   459243de9cc74a3c58708e5d16e0a409
#
_cell.length_a   1.000
_cell.length_b   1.000
_cell.length_c   1.000
_cell.angle_alpha   90.00
_cell.angle_beta   90.00
_cell.angle_gamma   90.00
#
_symmetry.space_group_name_H-M   'P 1'
#
loop_
_entity.id
_entity.type
_entity.pdbx_description
1 polymer ?
#
loop_
_entity_poly.entity_id
_entity_poly.type
_entity_poly.pdbx_seq_one_letter_code
_entity_poly.pdbx_strand_id
1 'polypeptide(L)'
;DLTGDWSSDVCSSDLINLFSAALASFLIFKVFNTGGQTNIVKSLPFNVPTFIKDIPVVGQIISGLNWFVILAIVLVIVSNYVLFKTPLGLRIRSVGEHPSASDTLGISVYNTRYMCVIISGVLAGLGGAALIGVTPVYREGMVSGRGFIALAAMIFGNWKPFGTMWACLLFAFGSSFQIFAQGFSWHLPEEFYASIPYVLTMLAL
;
A
#
# COMPACT_ATOMS: atom_id res chain seq x y z
N ASP A 1 9.06 22.77 25.81
CA ASP A 1 7.64 22.94 25.40
C ASP A 1 7.23 21.86 24.43
N LEU A 2 6.99 20.64 24.97
CA LEU A 2 6.70 19.45 24.19
C LEU A 2 5.25 19.37 23.69
N THR A 3 4.41 20.32 24.09
CA THR A 3 2.96 20.33 23.78
C THR A 3 2.60 21.18 22.55
N GLY A 4 3.46 22.14 22.19
CA GLY A 4 3.24 23.01 21.03
C GLY A 4 3.47 22.32 19.68
N ASP A 5 4.45 21.43 19.62
CA ASP A 5 4.88 20.81 18.35
C ASP A 5 3.90 19.75 17.82
N TRP A 6 3.25 18.99 18.73
CA TRP A 6 2.32 17.94 18.33
C TRP A 6 1.08 18.47 17.59
N SER A 7 0.52 19.58 18.04
CA SER A 7 -0.67 20.15 17.40
C SER A 7 -0.34 20.75 16.02
N SER A 8 0.82 21.37 15.89
CA SER A 8 1.28 21.95 14.62
C SER A 8 1.60 20.87 13.57
N ASP A 9 2.23 19.76 13.99
CA ASP A 9 2.57 18.65 13.10
C ASP A 9 1.33 17.90 12.61
N VAL A 10 0.35 17.67 13.50
CA VAL A 10 -0.94 17.05 13.12
C VAL A 10 -1.69 17.95 12.14
N CYS A 11 -1.81 19.25 12.43
CA CYS A 11 -2.45 20.20 11.52
C CYS A 11 -1.74 20.27 10.17
N SER A 12 -0.41 20.24 10.14
CA SER A 12 0.37 20.27 8.89
C SER A 12 0.12 19.03 8.04
N SER A 13 0.09 17.85 8.65
CA SER A 13 -0.16 16.58 7.93
C SER A 13 -1.58 16.52 7.38
N ASP A 14 -2.57 16.98 8.13
CA ASP A 14 -3.96 17.02 7.69
C ASP A 14 -4.16 18.01 6.54
N LEU A 15 -3.52 19.19 6.61
CA LEU A 15 -3.54 20.17 5.52
C LEU A 15 -2.93 19.61 4.24
N ILE A 16 -1.81 18.87 4.32
CA ILE A 16 -1.17 18.23 3.17
C ILE A 16 -2.08 17.15 2.58
N ASN A 17 -2.77 16.37 3.41
CA ASN A 17 -3.71 15.35 2.94
C ASN A 17 -4.90 15.99 2.21
N LEU A 18 -5.51 17.04 2.76
CA LEU A 18 -6.60 17.77 2.12
C LEU A 18 -6.14 18.45 0.84
N PHE A 19 -4.96 19.08 0.86
CA PHE A 19 -4.39 19.70 -0.31
C PHE A 19 -4.11 18.69 -1.44
N SER A 20 -3.56 17.51 -1.11
CA SER A 20 -3.26 16.48 -2.10
C SER A 20 -4.53 15.95 -2.79
N ALA A 21 -5.61 15.75 -2.02
CA ALA A 21 -6.90 15.34 -2.57
C ALA A 21 -7.50 16.41 -3.48
N ALA A 22 -7.52 17.67 -3.02
CA ALA A 22 -8.01 18.80 -3.81
C ALA A 22 -7.19 19.02 -5.08
N LEU A 23 -5.85 18.90 -5.00
CA LEU A 23 -4.96 19.01 -6.13
C LEU A 23 -5.20 17.90 -7.16
N ALA A 24 -5.41 16.66 -6.70
CA ALA A 24 -5.72 15.54 -7.58
C ALA A 24 -7.04 15.78 -8.34
N SER A 25 -8.10 16.19 -7.64
CA SER A 25 -9.40 16.51 -8.25
C SER A 25 -9.28 17.65 -9.24
N PHE A 26 -8.54 18.70 -8.91
CA PHE A 26 -8.29 19.83 -9.80
C PHE A 26 -7.53 19.42 -11.08
N LEU A 27 -6.48 18.61 -10.94
CA LEU A 27 -5.70 18.14 -12.08
C LEU A 27 -6.53 17.24 -12.99
N ILE A 28 -7.36 16.36 -12.44
CA ILE A 28 -8.26 15.50 -13.22
C ILE A 28 -9.25 16.35 -13.98
N PHE A 29 -9.89 17.33 -13.34
CA PHE A 29 -10.80 18.23 -13.99
C PHE A 29 -10.13 19.00 -15.13
N LYS A 30 -8.90 19.51 -14.90
CA LYS A 30 -8.17 20.30 -15.90
C LYS A 30 -7.67 19.46 -17.09
N VAL A 31 -7.26 18.21 -16.86
CA VAL A 31 -6.69 17.34 -17.90
C VAL A 31 -7.77 16.59 -18.67
N PHE A 32 -8.76 16.07 -17.98
CA PHE A 32 -9.79 15.20 -18.57
C PHE A 32 -11.13 15.90 -18.83
N ASN A 33 -11.32 17.15 -18.36
CA ASN A 33 -12.59 17.90 -18.41
C ASN A 33 -13.79 17.11 -17.84
N THR A 34 -13.55 16.18 -16.94
CA THR A 34 -14.57 15.35 -16.28
C THR A 34 -14.49 15.55 -14.78
N GLY A 35 -15.64 15.75 -14.13
CA GLY A 35 -15.72 15.86 -12.67
C GLY A 35 -15.95 14.49 -12.02
N GLY A 36 -15.23 14.21 -10.92
CA GLY A 36 -15.47 13.08 -10.05
C GLY A 36 -14.91 11.72 -10.51
N GLN A 37 -14.81 11.47 -11.81
CA GLN A 37 -14.22 10.24 -12.36
C GLN A 37 -13.63 10.48 -13.74
N THR A 38 -12.58 9.72 -14.06
CA THR A 38 -11.99 9.76 -15.40
C THR A 38 -12.75 8.83 -16.35
N ASN A 39 -12.67 9.11 -17.65
CA ASN A 39 -13.06 8.14 -18.68
C ASN A 39 -12.19 6.88 -18.56
N ILE A 40 -12.70 5.76 -19.08
CA ILE A 40 -11.96 4.50 -19.08
C ILE A 40 -10.60 4.71 -19.73
N VAL A 41 -9.55 4.65 -18.92
CA VAL A 41 -8.18 4.66 -19.40
C VAL A 41 -7.91 3.29 -20.00
N LYS A 42 -7.34 3.23 -21.20
CA LYS A 42 -6.92 1.96 -21.79
C LYS A 42 -6.08 1.21 -20.78
N SER A 43 -6.54 0.05 -20.35
CA SER A 43 -5.74 -0.83 -19.47
C SER A 43 -4.40 -1.08 -20.14
N LEU A 44 -3.32 -0.90 -19.38
CA LEU A 44 -1.99 -1.25 -19.85
C LEU A 44 -2.01 -2.72 -20.32
N PRO A 45 -1.62 -3.04 -21.56
CA PRO A 45 -1.62 -4.42 -22.03
C PRO A 45 -0.58 -5.21 -21.23
N PHE A 46 -1.06 -6.07 -20.35
CA PHE A 46 -0.21 -6.97 -19.59
C PHE A 46 0.11 -8.20 -20.41
N ASN A 47 1.07 -8.07 -21.32
CA ASN A 47 1.65 -9.22 -21.99
C ASN A 47 2.70 -9.85 -21.07
N VAL A 48 2.27 -10.86 -20.32
CA VAL A 48 3.22 -11.76 -19.65
C VAL A 48 4.07 -12.41 -20.75
N PRO A 49 5.41 -12.42 -20.61
CA PRO A 49 6.29 -13.10 -21.57
C PRO A 49 5.82 -14.53 -21.81
N THR A 50 5.73 -14.93 -23.08
CA THR A 50 5.23 -16.24 -23.51
C THR A 50 5.96 -17.42 -22.89
N PHE A 51 7.18 -17.23 -22.42
CA PHE A 51 8.00 -18.22 -21.74
C PHE A 51 7.39 -18.80 -20.44
N ILE A 52 6.49 -18.06 -19.78
CA ILE A 52 5.87 -18.47 -18.51
C ILE A 52 4.53 -19.18 -18.76
N LYS A 53 3.94 -19.03 -19.96
CA LYS A 53 2.66 -19.65 -20.32
C LYS A 53 2.73 -21.18 -20.50
N ASP A 54 3.92 -21.70 -20.76
CA ASP A 54 4.11 -23.12 -21.09
C ASP A 54 4.17 -24.05 -19.87
N ILE A 55 4.11 -23.50 -18.65
CA ILE A 55 4.09 -24.31 -17.43
C ILE A 55 2.64 -24.64 -17.07
N PRO A 56 2.21 -25.91 -17.13
CA PRO A 56 0.85 -26.31 -16.78
C PRO A 56 0.58 -25.96 -15.29
N VAL A 57 -0.60 -25.41 -14.99
CA VAL A 57 -1.07 -24.94 -13.68
C VAL A 57 -0.45 -23.59 -13.25
N VAL A 58 0.87 -23.45 -13.21
CA VAL A 58 1.55 -22.22 -12.79
C VAL A 58 1.43 -21.13 -13.86
N GLY A 59 1.48 -21.51 -15.14
CA GLY A 59 1.34 -20.59 -16.27
C GLY A 59 -0.04 -19.91 -16.31
N GLN A 60 -1.10 -20.61 -15.97
CA GLN A 60 -2.45 -20.05 -15.92
C GLN A 60 -2.62 -19.04 -14.76
N ILE A 61 -2.05 -19.33 -13.60
CA ILE A 61 -2.08 -18.43 -12.42
C ILE A 61 -1.24 -17.19 -12.71
N ILE A 62 -0.04 -17.35 -13.27
CA ILE A 62 0.87 -16.22 -13.54
C ILE A 62 0.38 -15.38 -14.73
N SER A 63 -0.28 -15.98 -15.72
CA SER A 63 -0.84 -15.23 -16.86
C SER A 63 -1.99 -14.28 -16.45
N GLY A 64 -2.64 -14.57 -15.34
CA GLY A 64 -3.64 -13.67 -14.72
C GLY A 64 -3.04 -12.64 -13.75
N LEU A 65 -1.76 -12.77 -13.39
CA LEU A 65 -1.08 -11.86 -12.48
C LEU A 65 -0.71 -10.57 -13.19
N ASN A 66 -1.12 -9.47 -12.59
CA ASN A 66 -0.77 -8.14 -13.04
C ASN A 66 0.74 -7.91 -12.82
N TRP A 67 1.42 -7.20 -13.74
CA TRP A 67 2.83 -6.83 -13.64
C TRP A 67 3.19 -6.20 -12.28
N PHE A 68 2.26 -5.45 -11.70
CA PHE A 68 2.41 -4.86 -10.36
C PHE A 68 2.54 -5.89 -9.23
N VAL A 69 1.96 -7.08 -9.37
CA VAL A 69 2.10 -8.15 -8.38
C VAL A 69 3.52 -8.71 -8.38
N ILE A 70 4.09 -8.91 -9.58
CA ILE A 70 5.49 -9.34 -9.71
C ILE A 70 6.42 -8.29 -9.11
N LEU A 71 6.17 -7.01 -9.44
CA LEU A 71 6.91 -5.90 -8.88
C LEU A 71 6.82 -5.86 -7.34
N ALA A 72 5.64 -6.08 -6.78
CA ALA A 72 5.43 -6.11 -5.33
C ALA A 72 6.24 -7.23 -4.67
N ILE A 73 6.25 -8.44 -5.23
CA ILE A 73 7.04 -9.56 -4.70
C ILE A 73 8.54 -9.22 -4.74
N VAL A 74 9.03 -8.67 -5.84
CA VAL A 74 10.43 -8.23 -5.97
C VAL A 74 10.75 -7.16 -4.93
N LEU A 75 9.86 -6.18 -4.74
CA LEU A 75 10.05 -5.12 -3.74
C LEU A 75 10.09 -5.67 -2.32
N VAL A 76 9.28 -6.68 -1.97
CA VAL A 76 9.33 -7.33 -0.66
C VAL A 76 10.69 -8.01 -0.44
N ILE A 77 11.19 -8.74 -1.44
CA ILE A 77 12.50 -9.41 -1.35
C ILE A 77 13.61 -8.39 -1.20
N VAL A 78 13.60 -7.34 -2.05
CA VAL A 78 14.61 -6.26 -2.01
C VAL A 78 14.55 -5.51 -0.67
N SER A 79 13.36 -5.15 -0.20
CA SER A 79 13.18 -4.46 1.09
C SER A 79 13.70 -5.31 2.25
N ASN A 80 13.41 -6.61 2.25
CA ASN A 80 13.91 -7.51 3.27
C ASN A 80 15.43 -7.61 3.24
N TYR A 81 16.03 -7.73 2.06
CA TYR A 81 17.48 -7.76 1.91
C TYR A 81 18.13 -6.45 2.37
N VAL A 82 17.61 -5.30 1.93
CA VAL A 82 18.13 -3.99 2.29
C VAL A 82 18.04 -3.75 3.80
N LEU A 83 16.89 -4.04 4.42
CA LEU A 83 16.66 -3.77 5.84
C LEU A 83 17.46 -4.69 6.77
N PHE A 84 17.69 -5.95 6.38
CA PHE A 84 18.29 -6.93 7.29
C PHE A 84 19.71 -7.35 6.91
N LYS A 85 20.16 -7.10 5.70
CA LYS A 85 21.46 -7.55 5.20
C LYS A 85 22.41 -6.43 4.81
N THR A 86 21.98 -5.16 4.83
CA THR A 86 22.85 -4.03 4.45
C THR A 86 23.13 -3.08 5.60
N PRO A 87 24.27 -2.35 5.54
CA PRO A 87 24.60 -1.33 6.53
C PRO A 87 23.56 -0.20 6.57
N LEU A 88 22.92 0.09 5.42
CA LEU A 88 21.86 1.09 5.31
C LEU A 88 20.64 0.69 6.15
N GLY A 89 20.21 -0.56 6.07
CA GLY A 89 19.12 -1.07 6.88
C GLY A 89 19.43 -1.06 8.39
N LEU A 90 20.69 -1.33 8.76
CA LEU A 90 21.12 -1.21 10.15
C LEU A 90 21.01 0.24 10.65
N ARG A 91 21.44 1.23 9.85
CA ARG A 91 21.30 2.66 10.19
C ARG A 91 19.83 3.07 10.31
N ILE A 92 18.98 2.64 9.39
CA ILE A 92 17.55 2.94 9.44
C ILE A 92 16.92 2.41 10.73
N ARG A 93 17.22 1.17 11.10
CA ARG A 93 16.68 0.56 12.33
C ARG A 93 17.23 1.21 13.59
N SER A 94 18.54 1.52 13.65
CA SER A 94 19.12 2.19 14.81
C SER A 94 18.55 3.58 15.03
N VAL A 95 18.34 4.35 13.95
CA VAL A 95 17.69 5.67 14.01
C VAL A 95 16.22 5.58 14.41
N GLY A 96 15.53 4.50 14.03
CA GLY A 96 14.15 4.24 14.44
C GLY A 96 13.99 3.90 15.92
N GLU A 97 14.95 3.15 16.48
CA GLU A 97 14.88 2.64 17.85
C GLU A 97 15.43 3.67 18.87
N HIS A 98 16.63 4.18 18.60
CA HIS A 98 17.29 5.16 19.48
C HIS A 98 17.97 6.27 18.67
N PRO A 99 17.24 7.34 18.30
CA PRO A 99 17.80 8.43 17.48
C PRO A 99 18.98 9.12 18.13
N SER A 100 18.90 9.41 19.44
CA SER A 100 19.97 10.10 20.18
C SER A 100 21.26 9.28 20.23
N ALA A 101 21.17 7.97 20.43
CA ALA A 101 22.32 7.07 20.42
C ALA A 101 22.94 6.97 19.01
N SER A 102 22.14 7.01 17.97
CA SER A 102 22.62 6.99 16.59
C SER A 102 23.37 8.27 16.22
N ASP A 103 22.91 9.41 16.73
CA ASP A 103 23.55 10.71 16.50
C ASP A 103 24.92 10.78 17.15
N THR A 104 25.07 10.28 18.38
CA THR A 104 26.37 10.22 19.07
C THR A 104 27.39 9.33 18.35
N LEU A 105 26.95 8.36 17.56
CA LEU A 105 27.79 7.51 16.71
C LEU A 105 28.11 8.16 15.34
N GLY A 106 27.69 9.41 15.12
CA GLY A 106 27.97 10.15 13.89
C GLY A 106 27.02 9.80 12.73
N ILE A 107 25.92 9.10 12.99
CA ILE A 107 24.91 8.83 11.98
C ILE A 107 23.96 10.04 11.91
N SER A 108 23.87 10.70 10.77
CA SER A 108 22.94 11.81 10.57
C SER A 108 21.49 11.32 10.60
N VAL A 109 20.82 11.49 11.74
CA VAL A 109 19.44 11.11 11.97
C VAL A 109 18.50 11.80 10.99
N TYR A 110 18.72 13.09 10.79
CA TYR A 110 17.93 13.93 9.89
C TYR A 110 17.91 13.38 8.45
N ASN A 111 19.09 13.18 7.85
CA ASN A 111 19.21 12.67 6.48
C ASN A 111 18.61 11.28 6.32
N THR A 112 18.79 10.42 7.32
CA THR A 112 18.23 9.06 7.30
C THR A 112 16.72 9.09 7.32
N ARG A 113 16.10 9.94 8.14
CA ARG A 113 14.63 10.11 8.18
C ARG A 113 14.08 10.65 6.87
N TYR A 114 14.71 11.69 6.28
CA TYR A 114 14.26 12.22 4.99
C TYR A 114 14.32 11.18 3.89
N MET A 115 15.41 10.42 3.81
CA MET A 115 15.55 9.34 2.83
C MET A 115 14.44 8.29 2.98
N CYS A 116 14.12 7.89 4.22
CA CYS A 116 13.06 6.92 4.48
C CYS A 116 11.69 7.46 4.06
N VAL A 117 11.39 8.73 4.33
CA VAL A 117 10.12 9.37 3.93
C VAL A 117 10.00 9.43 2.41
N ILE A 118 11.07 9.81 1.70
CA ILE A 118 11.08 9.85 0.23
C ILE A 118 10.82 8.45 -0.34
N ILE A 119 11.52 7.42 0.15
CA ILE A 119 11.32 6.04 -0.29
C ILE A 119 9.88 5.59 -0.01
N SER A 120 9.34 5.90 1.17
CA SER A 120 7.96 5.60 1.52
C SER A 120 6.97 6.25 0.56
N GLY A 121 7.18 7.52 0.20
CA GLY A 121 6.36 8.24 -0.76
C GLY A 121 6.38 7.61 -2.16
N VAL A 122 7.56 7.19 -2.63
CA VAL A 122 7.71 6.49 -3.92
C VAL A 122 6.95 5.16 -3.91
N LEU A 123 7.10 4.37 -2.84
CA LEU A 123 6.40 3.09 -2.70
C LEU A 123 4.87 3.27 -2.61
N ALA A 124 4.41 4.30 -1.90
CA ALA A 124 3.00 4.65 -1.84
C ALA A 124 2.45 5.06 -3.22
N GLY A 125 3.22 5.84 -3.99
CA GLY A 125 2.88 6.19 -5.37
C GLY A 125 2.77 4.97 -6.29
N LEU A 126 3.68 4.01 -6.17
CA LEU A 126 3.59 2.73 -6.89
C LEU A 126 2.34 1.93 -6.49
N GLY A 127 1.97 1.94 -5.20
CA GLY A 127 0.73 1.34 -4.73
C GLY A 127 -0.51 1.98 -5.35
N GLY A 128 -0.54 3.30 -5.47
CA GLY A 128 -1.59 4.04 -6.17
C GLY A 128 -1.67 3.69 -7.66
N ALA A 129 -0.52 3.59 -8.34
CA ALA A 129 -0.45 3.17 -9.74
C ALA A 129 -0.96 1.74 -9.94
N ALA A 130 -0.64 0.82 -9.01
CA ALA A 130 -1.15 -0.54 -9.03
C ALA A 130 -2.68 -0.60 -8.92
N LEU A 131 -3.27 0.28 -8.10
CA LEU A 131 -4.71 0.37 -7.94
C LEU A 131 -5.41 0.78 -9.24
N ILE A 132 -4.87 1.76 -9.95
CA ILE A 132 -5.37 2.19 -11.27
C ILE A 132 -5.15 1.10 -12.33
N GLY A 133 -4.08 0.32 -12.20
CA GLY A 133 -3.82 -0.82 -13.09
C GLY A 133 -4.87 -1.93 -13.01
N VAL A 134 -5.52 -2.09 -11.85
CA VAL A 134 -6.61 -3.07 -11.64
C VAL A 134 -7.96 -2.49 -12.03
N THR A 135 -8.23 -1.25 -11.69
CA THR A 135 -9.47 -0.55 -12.01
C THR A 135 -9.18 0.57 -13.00
N PRO A 136 -9.49 0.41 -14.29
CA PRO A 136 -9.09 1.36 -15.33
C PRO A 136 -9.86 2.69 -15.30
N VAL A 137 -10.47 3.02 -14.19
CA VAL A 137 -11.22 4.28 -13.96
C VAL A 137 -10.74 4.85 -12.62
N TYR A 138 -10.28 6.09 -12.65
CA TYR A 138 -10.05 6.81 -11.40
C TYR A 138 -11.38 7.39 -10.91
N ARG A 139 -11.66 7.22 -9.62
CA ARG A 139 -12.78 7.84 -8.91
C ARG A 139 -12.26 8.59 -7.71
N GLU A 140 -12.86 9.75 -7.43
CA GLU A 140 -12.59 10.45 -6.18
C GLU A 140 -12.90 9.53 -4.98
N GLY A 141 -11.99 9.51 -4.00
CA GLY A 141 -12.12 8.61 -2.84
C GLY A 141 -11.80 7.14 -3.10
N MET A 142 -11.27 6.76 -4.27
CA MET A 142 -10.93 5.38 -4.62
C MET A 142 -9.98 4.69 -3.63
N VAL A 143 -9.13 5.47 -2.95
CA VAL A 143 -8.21 4.98 -1.93
C VAL A 143 -8.94 4.56 -0.65
N SER A 144 -10.03 5.27 -0.29
CA SER A 144 -11.04 4.95 0.74
C SER A 144 -10.55 4.04 1.88
N GLY A 145 -9.67 4.56 2.74
CA GLY A 145 -9.21 3.82 3.93
C GLY A 145 -8.19 2.70 3.70
N ARG A 146 -7.80 2.39 2.46
CA ARG A 146 -6.82 1.32 2.17
C ARG A 146 -5.47 1.55 2.82
N GLY A 147 -5.09 2.81 3.08
CA GLY A 147 -3.90 3.16 3.84
C GLY A 147 -3.96 2.67 5.29
N PHE A 148 -5.12 2.72 5.93
CA PHE A 148 -5.30 2.19 7.28
C PHE A 148 -5.22 0.67 7.31
N ILE A 149 -5.73 -0.02 6.29
CA ILE A 149 -5.56 -1.47 6.14
C ILE A 149 -4.08 -1.82 5.98
N ALA A 150 -3.33 -1.02 5.23
CA ALA A 150 -1.88 -1.22 5.07
C ALA A 150 -1.12 -1.03 6.39
N LEU A 151 -1.50 -0.03 7.21
CA LEU A 151 -0.96 0.15 8.56
C LEU A 151 -1.28 -1.05 9.45
N ALA A 152 -2.52 -1.52 9.44
CA ALA A 152 -2.90 -2.73 10.16
C ALA A 152 -2.05 -3.93 9.72
N ALA A 153 -1.91 -4.16 8.41
CA ALA A 153 -1.09 -5.24 7.87
C ALA A 153 0.39 -5.14 8.31
N MET A 154 0.93 -3.94 8.44
CA MET A 154 2.30 -3.71 8.91
C MET A 154 2.44 -4.09 10.38
N ILE A 155 1.48 -3.73 11.24
CA ILE A 155 1.45 -4.09 12.65
C ILE A 155 1.33 -5.61 12.81
N PHE A 156 0.40 -6.25 12.10
CA PHE A 156 0.24 -7.71 12.07
C PHE A 156 1.49 -8.43 11.57
N GLY A 157 2.19 -7.84 10.60
CA GLY A 157 3.45 -8.35 10.07
C GLY A 157 4.65 -8.19 11.00
N ASN A 158 4.44 -7.66 12.22
CA ASN A 158 5.50 -7.40 13.20
C ASN A 158 6.65 -6.57 12.59
N TRP A 159 6.32 -5.55 11.82
CA TRP A 159 7.27 -4.62 11.19
C TRP A 159 8.31 -5.30 10.28
N LYS A 160 8.03 -6.53 9.83
CA LYS A 160 8.89 -7.29 8.94
C LYS A 160 8.27 -7.38 7.54
N PRO A 161 9.05 -7.17 6.45
CA PRO A 161 8.51 -7.18 5.08
C PRO A 161 7.76 -8.47 4.72
N PHE A 162 8.30 -9.63 5.06
CA PHE A 162 7.62 -10.91 4.82
C PHE A 162 6.36 -11.08 5.67
N GLY A 163 6.41 -10.67 6.94
CA GLY A 163 5.24 -10.70 7.81
C GLY A 163 4.10 -9.83 7.27
N THR A 164 4.45 -8.60 6.84
CA THR A 164 3.49 -7.67 6.22
C THR A 164 2.92 -8.24 4.92
N MET A 165 3.73 -8.91 4.09
CA MET A 165 3.25 -9.58 2.89
C MET A 165 2.18 -10.64 3.21
N TRP A 166 2.43 -11.50 4.20
CA TRP A 166 1.47 -12.51 4.63
C TRP A 166 0.19 -11.89 5.20
N ALA A 167 0.32 -10.83 5.99
CA ALA A 167 -0.84 -10.09 6.49
C ALA A 167 -1.66 -9.48 5.34
N CYS A 168 -1.01 -8.87 4.36
CA CYS A 168 -1.68 -8.34 3.17
C CYS A 168 -2.42 -9.43 2.37
N LEU A 169 -1.83 -10.62 2.23
CA LEU A 169 -2.49 -11.76 1.58
C LEU A 169 -3.72 -12.22 2.36
N LEU A 170 -3.66 -12.24 3.68
CA LEU A 170 -4.78 -12.58 4.54
C LEU A 170 -5.93 -11.56 4.39
N PHE A 171 -5.62 -10.25 4.41
CA PHE A 171 -6.62 -9.21 4.17
C PHE A 171 -7.21 -9.28 2.76
N ALA A 172 -6.37 -9.54 1.75
CA ALA A 172 -6.82 -9.70 0.37
C ALA A 172 -7.75 -10.91 0.22
N PHE A 173 -7.44 -12.02 0.89
CA PHE A 173 -8.30 -13.20 0.93
C PHE A 173 -9.66 -12.87 1.56
N GLY A 174 -9.67 -12.16 2.72
CA GLY A 174 -10.90 -11.72 3.36
C GLY A 174 -11.76 -10.82 2.46
N SER A 175 -11.13 -9.87 1.76
CA SER A 175 -11.82 -8.98 0.82
C SER A 175 -12.36 -9.73 -0.41
N SER A 176 -11.60 -10.70 -0.93
CA SER A 176 -12.06 -11.54 -2.05
C SER A 176 -13.20 -12.44 -1.63
N PHE A 177 -13.15 -13.00 -0.44
CA PHE A 177 -14.24 -13.81 0.12
C PHE A 177 -15.51 -12.98 0.33
N GLN A 178 -15.39 -11.74 0.78
CA GLN A 178 -16.50 -10.79 0.88
C GLN A 178 -17.20 -10.60 -0.48
N ILE A 179 -16.43 -10.31 -1.54
CA ILE A 179 -16.97 -10.11 -2.90
C ILE A 179 -17.66 -11.39 -3.40
N PHE A 180 -17.05 -12.54 -3.17
CA PHE A 180 -17.60 -13.83 -3.55
C PHE A 180 -18.90 -14.12 -2.81
N ALA A 181 -18.96 -13.85 -1.50
CA ALA A 181 -20.14 -14.08 -0.67
C ALA A 181 -21.31 -13.16 -1.06
N GLN A 182 -21.05 -11.93 -1.51
CA GLN A 182 -22.07 -11.03 -2.05
C GLN A 182 -22.72 -11.58 -3.33
N GLY A 183 -21.99 -12.37 -4.12
CA GLY A 183 -22.52 -13.04 -5.32
C GLY A 183 -23.46 -14.21 -5.02
N PHE A 184 -23.41 -14.78 -3.82
CA PHE A 184 -24.36 -15.77 -3.35
C PHE A 184 -25.60 -15.05 -2.81
N SER A 185 -26.77 -15.40 -3.31
CA SER A 185 -28.08 -14.78 -3.00
C SER A 185 -28.53 -15.02 -1.54
N TRP A 186 -27.65 -15.00 -0.59
CA TRP A 186 -28.00 -14.97 0.80
C TRP A 186 -28.52 -13.57 1.12
N HIS A 187 -29.80 -13.45 1.50
CA HIS A 187 -30.52 -12.21 1.79
C HIS A 187 -29.99 -11.51 3.07
N LEU A 188 -28.67 -11.46 3.26
CA LEU A 188 -28.03 -10.76 4.38
C LEU A 188 -27.73 -9.32 3.97
N PRO A 189 -27.82 -8.36 4.92
CA PRO A 189 -27.46 -6.95 4.67
C PRO A 189 -26.02 -6.83 4.21
N GLU A 190 -25.72 -5.84 3.36
CA GLU A 190 -24.37 -5.58 2.83
C GLU A 190 -23.35 -5.34 3.94
N GLU A 191 -23.77 -4.76 5.07
CA GLU A 191 -22.95 -4.48 6.23
C GLU A 191 -22.38 -5.75 6.87
N PHE A 192 -23.15 -6.86 6.80
CA PHE A 192 -22.69 -8.13 7.33
C PHE A 192 -21.51 -8.69 6.53
N TYR A 193 -21.56 -8.59 5.22
CA TYR A 193 -20.44 -8.98 4.36
C TYR A 193 -19.23 -8.06 4.54
N ALA A 194 -19.46 -6.76 4.74
CA ALA A 194 -18.41 -5.80 5.00
C ALA A 194 -17.65 -6.06 6.31
N SER A 195 -18.30 -6.73 7.29
CA SER A 195 -17.66 -7.08 8.57
C SER A 195 -16.71 -8.28 8.47
N ILE A 196 -16.80 -9.12 7.44
CA ILE A 196 -16.01 -10.37 7.31
C ILE A 196 -14.49 -10.13 7.42
N PRO A 197 -13.88 -9.17 6.71
CA PRO A 197 -12.44 -8.91 6.84
C PRO A 197 -12.04 -8.52 8.27
N TYR A 198 -12.89 -7.77 8.97
CA TYR A 198 -12.62 -7.33 10.34
C TYR A 198 -12.71 -8.47 11.35
N VAL A 199 -13.70 -9.34 11.20
CA VAL A 199 -13.84 -10.56 12.03
C VAL A 199 -12.65 -11.48 11.80
N LEU A 200 -12.22 -11.63 10.54
CA LEU A 200 -11.08 -12.48 10.20
C LEU A 200 -9.79 -11.93 10.78
N THR A 201 -9.63 -10.61 10.85
CA THR A 201 -8.49 -9.99 11.52
C THR A 201 -8.52 -10.15 13.03
N MET A 202 -9.69 -10.07 13.66
CA MET A 202 -9.84 -10.34 15.10
C MET A 202 -9.52 -11.80 15.45
N LEU A 203 -9.85 -12.74 14.57
CA LEU A 203 -9.53 -14.16 14.77
C LEU A 203 -8.04 -14.47 14.56
N ALA A 204 -7.35 -13.66 13.75
CA ALA A 204 -5.93 -13.84 13.46
C ALA A 204 -5.01 -13.20 14.53
N LEU A 205 -5.56 -12.37 15.41
CA LEU A 205 -4.88 -11.69 16.50
C LEU A 205 -4.79 -12.62 17.72
#